data_a146c954ff4204d2e9875a86f594ede0
#
_entry.id   a146c954ff4204d2e9875a86f594ede0
#
_cell.length_a   1.000
_cell.length_b   1.000
_cell.length_c   1.000
_cell.angle_alpha   90.00
_cell.angle_beta   90.00
_cell.angle_gamma   90.00
#
_symmetry.space_group_name_H-M   'P 1'
#
loop_
_entity.id
_entity.type
_entity.pdbx_description
1 polymer ?
#
loop_
_entity_poly.entity_id
_entity_poly.type
_entity_poly.pdbx_seq_one_letter_code
_entity_poly.pdbx_strand_id
1 'polypeptide(L)'
;MEVQSADSARQWYIVGRWQEYEGEARANLLRIIGIAAFYIVELINYHGLPLGFFELPKVAEVTKPFHQAVTALAVAWTMVGLGVLLCLRRHIFPAQLKFISTGCDVVLLTTILTVADGPKSPLVVGYLLVIAVSALRFNLPLVWFVTGVSMAGYVFLLGNAKWFREATRVPRYHQIMFLLALVLTGVLLGQVIRRVRTMAQDYAERLAAKP
;
A
#
# COMPACT_ATOMS: atom_id res chain seq x y z
N MET A 1 -26.93 -27.60 23.96
CA MET A 1 -27.01 -26.31 23.23
C MET A 1 -25.75 -25.43 23.44
N GLU A 2 -25.19 -25.32 24.64
CA GLU A 2 -23.98 -24.52 24.90
C GLU A 2 -22.70 -25.03 24.21
N VAL A 3 -22.48 -26.33 24.11
CA VAL A 3 -21.30 -26.93 23.46
C VAL A 3 -21.29 -26.62 21.96
N GLN A 4 -22.45 -26.64 21.31
CA GLN A 4 -22.58 -26.39 19.86
C GLN A 4 -22.35 -24.91 19.52
N SER A 5 -22.69 -23.97 20.42
CA SER A 5 -22.42 -22.55 20.27
C SER A 5 -20.94 -22.24 20.45
N ALA A 6 -20.25 -22.93 21.38
CA ALA A 6 -18.82 -22.74 21.62
C ALA A 6 -17.98 -23.27 20.43
N ASP A 7 -18.36 -24.39 19.82
CA ASP A 7 -17.68 -24.94 18.64
C ASP A 7 -17.87 -24.07 17.41
N SER A 8 -19.06 -23.50 17.20
CA SER A 8 -19.30 -22.58 16.10
C SER A 8 -18.50 -21.29 16.27
N ALA A 9 -18.43 -20.72 17.47
CA ALA A 9 -17.62 -19.52 17.75
C ALA A 9 -16.13 -19.78 17.52
N ARG A 10 -15.63 -20.95 17.90
CA ARG A 10 -14.24 -21.36 17.66
C ARG A 10 -13.93 -21.52 16.17
N GLN A 11 -14.83 -22.11 15.40
CA GLN A 11 -14.71 -22.25 13.94
C GLN A 11 -14.65 -20.87 13.26
N TRP A 12 -15.55 -19.95 13.63
CA TRP A 12 -15.54 -18.58 13.10
C TRP A 12 -14.26 -17.81 13.44
N TYR A 13 -13.71 -18.01 14.63
CA TYR A 13 -12.42 -17.44 15.01
C TYR A 13 -11.27 -17.96 14.12
N ILE A 14 -11.22 -19.27 13.87
CA ILE A 14 -10.19 -19.89 13.03
C ILE A 14 -10.30 -19.38 11.59
N VAL A 15 -11.51 -19.34 11.02
CA VAL A 15 -11.75 -18.84 9.66
C VAL A 15 -11.35 -17.37 9.53
N GLY A 16 -11.71 -16.54 10.52
CA GLY A 16 -11.33 -15.11 10.53
C GLY A 16 -9.80 -14.92 10.57
N ARG A 17 -9.10 -15.70 11.38
CA ARG A 17 -7.61 -15.66 11.46
C ARG A 17 -6.97 -16.13 10.16
N TRP A 18 -7.52 -17.12 9.50
CA TRP A 18 -7.02 -17.61 8.22
C TRP A 18 -7.22 -16.59 7.11
N GLN A 19 -8.37 -15.92 7.07
CA GLN A 19 -8.62 -14.82 6.12
C GLN A 19 -7.66 -13.64 6.33
N GLU A 20 -7.37 -13.28 7.59
CA GLU A 20 -6.38 -12.23 7.88
C GLU A 20 -4.98 -12.61 7.41
N TYR A 21 -4.56 -13.87 7.61
CA TYR A 21 -3.28 -14.39 7.15
C TYR A 21 -3.17 -14.37 5.62
N GLU A 22 -4.20 -14.86 4.92
CA GLU A 22 -4.21 -14.89 3.46
C GLU A 22 -4.23 -13.47 2.87
N GLY A 23 -4.99 -12.56 3.48
CA GLY A 23 -5.01 -11.15 3.09
C GLY A 23 -3.64 -10.49 3.23
N GLU A 24 -2.90 -10.79 4.31
CA GLU A 24 -1.53 -10.26 4.51
C GLU A 24 -0.55 -10.87 3.51
N ALA A 25 -0.64 -12.16 3.23
CA ALA A 25 0.22 -12.83 2.25
C ALA A 25 0.02 -12.24 0.85
N ARG A 26 -1.21 -12.01 0.42
CA ARG A 26 -1.54 -11.37 -0.86
C ARG A 26 -1.06 -9.92 -0.92
N ALA A 27 -1.29 -9.15 0.15
CA ALA A 27 -0.83 -7.77 0.23
C ALA A 27 0.70 -7.67 0.17
N ASN A 28 1.40 -8.60 0.84
CA ASN A 28 2.87 -8.66 0.79
C ASN A 28 3.40 -9.06 -0.59
N LEU A 29 2.73 -9.98 -1.27
CA LEU A 29 3.07 -10.34 -2.65
C LEU A 29 2.95 -9.14 -3.58
N LEU A 30 1.84 -8.39 -3.51
CA LEU A 30 1.61 -7.19 -4.31
C LEU A 30 2.62 -6.07 -3.97
N ARG A 31 3.02 -5.95 -2.70
CA ARG A 31 4.11 -5.06 -2.29
C ARG A 31 5.39 -5.38 -3.03
N ILE A 32 5.83 -6.64 -3.01
CA ILE A 32 7.07 -7.08 -3.66
C ILE A 32 7.00 -6.86 -5.18
N ILE A 33 5.87 -7.21 -5.80
CA ILE A 33 5.65 -6.96 -7.24
C ILE A 33 5.70 -5.47 -7.55
N GLY A 34 5.05 -4.64 -6.73
CA GLY A 34 5.05 -3.18 -6.90
C GLY A 34 6.46 -2.59 -6.80
N ILE A 35 7.23 -2.97 -5.77
CA ILE A 35 8.62 -2.52 -5.61
C ILE A 35 9.45 -2.93 -6.83
N ALA A 36 9.35 -4.19 -7.26
CA ALA A 36 10.08 -4.70 -8.41
C ALA A 36 9.72 -3.94 -9.70
N ALA A 37 8.43 -3.71 -9.94
CA ALA A 37 7.96 -2.99 -11.12
C ALA A 37 8.48 -1.54 -11.17
N PHE A 38 8.35 -0.80 -10.07
CA PHE A 38 8.86 0.58 -9.99
C PHE A 38 10.39 0.63 -10.09
N TYR A 39 11.11 -0.31 -9.49
CA TYR A 39 12.56 -0.37 -9.56
C TYR A 39 13.06 -0.74 -10.96
N ILE A 40 12.35 -1.61 -11.69
CA ILE A 40 12.66 -1.93 -13.10
C ILE A 40 12.52 -0.66 -13.97
N VAL A 41 11.46 0.13 -13.79
CA VAL A 41 11.29 1.40 -14.50
C VAL A 41 12.43 2.35 -14.21
N GLU A 42 12.87 2.44 -12.94
CA GLU A 42 14.01 3.27 -12.55
C GLU A 42 15.31 2.79 -13.20
N LEU A 43 15.57 1.48 -13.23
CA LEU A 43 16.73 0.90 -13.89
C LEU A 43 16.75 1.20 -15.40
N ILE A 44 15.60 1.12 -16.06
CA ILE A 44 15.46 1.49 -17.47
C ILE A 44 15.80 2.96 -17.68
N ASN A 45 15.29 3.84 -16.82
CA ASN A 45 15.59 5.28 -16.89
C ASN A 45 17.08 5.58 -16.66
N TYR A 46 17.73 4.84 -15.77
CA TYR A 46 19.14 5.04 -15.45
C TYR A 46 20.10 4.49 -16.52
N HIS A 47 19.86 3.27 -17.03
CA HIS A 47 20.75 2.61 -17.99
C HIS A 47 20.37 2.85 -19.45
N GLY A 48 19.09 3.17 -19.71
CA GLY A 48 18.49 3.03 -21.02
C GLY A 48 18.20 1.56 -21.35
N LEU A 49 17.34 1.29 -22.32
CA LEU A 49 17.04 -0.06 -22.79
C LEU A 49 17.04 -0.08 -24.31
N PRO A 50 18.06 -0.71 -24.95
CA PRO A 50 18.06 -0.93 -26.41
C PRO A 50 17.18 -2.15 -26.72
N LEU A 51 15.96 -1.94 -27.19
CA LEU A 51 15.02 -2.99 -27.59
C LEU A 51 15.01 -3.20 -29.13
N GLY A 52 16.14 -3.06 -29.81
CA GLY A 52 16.25 -3.26 -31.25
C GLY A 52 15.46 -2.25 -32.08
N PHE A 53 14.15 -2.34 -32.12
CA PHE A 53 13.25 -1.40 -32.82
C PHE A 53 12.84 -0.19 -31.96
N PHE A 54 13.05 -0.22 -30.66
CA PHE A 54 12.69 0.82 -29.70
C PHE A 54 13.88 1.09 -28.78
N GLU A 55 14.51 2.24 -28.97
CA GLU A 55 15.55 2.69 -28.04
C GLU A 55 14.91 3.62 -27.01
N LEU A 56 14.93 3.20 -25.75
CA LEU A 56 14.60 4.06 -24.61
C LEU A 56 15.91 4.71 -24.12
N PRO A 57 16.14 6.00 -24.45
CA PRO A 57 17.37 6.67 -24.05
C PRO A 57 17.41 6.84 -22.51
N LYS A 58 18.62 6.96 -21.98
CA LYS A 58 18.82 7.33 -20.57
C LYS A 58 18.16 8.67 -20.28
N VAL A 59 17.49 8.76 -19.16
CA VAL A 59 16.93 10.02 -18.68
C VAL A 59 18.05 10.81 -17.99
N ALA A 60 18.41 11.96 -18.55
CA ALA A 60 19.53 12.78 -18.06
C ALA A 60 19.35 13.25 -16.60
N GLU A 61 18.12 13.33 -16.14
CA GLU A 61 17.76 13.73 -14.77
C GLU A 61 18.06 12.67 -13.72
N VAL A 62 18.24 11.39 -14.11
CA VAL A 62 18.54 10.29 -13.19
C VAL A 62 20.05 10.23 -12.93
N THR A 63 20.48 10.96 -11.93
CA THR A 63 21.89 11.01 -11.54
C THR A 63 22.32 9.80 -10.72
N LYS A 64 23.65 9.52 -10.69
CA LYS A 64 24.20 8.41 -9.90
C LYS A 64 23.80 8.48 -8.40
N PRO A 65 23.88 9.63 -7.69
CA PRO A 65 23.45 9.70 -6.30
C PRO A 65 21.94 9.45 -6.12
N PHE A 66 21.10 9.88 -7.07
CA PHE A 66 19.67 9.59 -7.08
C PHE A 66 19.44 8.08 -7.19
N HIS A 67 20.06 7.42 -8.17
CA HIS A 67 19.98 5.97 -8.37
C HIS A 67 20.40 5.19 -7.10
N GLN A 68 21.51 5.60 -6.47
CA GLN A 68 21.97 4.97 -5.22
C GLN A 68 20.95 5.13 -4.07
N ALA A 69 20.35 6.31 -3.93
CA ALA A 69 19.35 6.56 -2.90
C ALA A 69 18.07 5.71 -3.14
N VAL A 70 17.58 5.67 -4.38
CA VAL A 70 16.40 4.86 -4.74
C VAL A 70 16.68 3.38 -4.55
N THR A 71 17.88 2.90 -4.93
CA THR A 71 18.29 1.50 -4.72
C THR A 71 18.33 1.16 -3.24
N ALA A 72 18.92 2.00 -2.40
CA ALA A 72 18.96 1.78 -0.96
C ALA A 72 17.55 1.71 -0.34
N LEU A 73 16.63 2.59 -0.78
CA LEU A 73 15.24 2.60 -0.34
C LEU A 73 14.47 1.37 -0.84
N ALA A 74 14.70 0.92 -2.08
CA ALA A 74 14.10 -0.29 -2.63
C ALA A 74 14.55 -1.54 -1.86
N VAL A 75 15.85 -1.62 -1.49
CA VAL A 75 16.38 -2.69 -0.63
C VAL A 75 15.73 -2.64 0.75
N ALA A 76 15.66 -1.47 1.39
CA ALA A 76 15.01 -1.31 2.69
C ALA A 76 13.53 -1.75 2.63
N TRP A 77 12.83 -1.38 1.59
CA TRP A 77 11.42 -1.77 1.40
C TRP A 77 11.25 -3.26 1.18
N THR A 78 12.15 -3.87 0.40
CA THR A 78 12.19 -5.33 0.20
C THR A 78 12.47 -6.06 1.52
N MET A 79 13.34 -5.53 2.38
CA MET A 79 13.59 -6.09 3.71
C MET A 79 12.34 -6.05 4.61
N VAL A 80 11.53 -5.00 4.54
CA VAL A 80 10.21 -4.97 5.21
C VAL A 80 9.33 -6.11 4.70
N GLY A 81 9.23 -6.29 3.38
CA GLY A 81 8.47 -7.38 2.77
C GLY A 81 8.96 -8.77 3.19
N LEU A 82 10.28 -8.99 3.22
CA LEU A 82 10.88 -10.24 3.69
C LEU A 82 10.63 -10.46 5.19
N GLY A 83 10.69 -9.41 6.00
CA GLY A 83 10.37 -9.48 7.43
C GLY A 83 8.92 -9.92 7.67
N VAL A 84 7.97 -9.36 6.93
CA VAL A 84 6.56 -9.79 6.96
C VAL A 84 6.44 -11.25 6.52
N LEU A 85 7.11 -11.65 5.44
CA LEU A 85 7.08 -13.04 4.94
C LEU A 85 7.62 -14.02 6.00
N LEU A 86 8.70 -13.67 6.69
CA LEU A 86 9.28 -14.48 7.77
C LEU A 86 8.32 -14.60 8.96
N CYS A 87 7.66 -13.51 9.35
CA CYS A 87 6.64 -13.54 10.40
C CYS A 87 5.48 -14.47 10.01
N LEU A 88 5.01 -14.38 8.77
CA LEU A 88 3.95 -15.25 8.25
C LEU A 88 4.38 -16.73 8.25
N ARG A 89 5.59 -17.04 7.77
CA ARG A 89 6.12 -18.43 7.75
C ARG A 89 6.31 -19.02 9.14
N ARG A 90 6.63 -18.19 10.13
CA ARG A 90 6.77 -18.61 11.54
C ARG A 90 5.45 -18.61 12.31
N HIS A 91 4.31 -18.35 11.66
CA HIS A 91 3.00 -18.22 12.28
C HIS A 91 2.93 -17.16 13.38
N ILE A 92 3.85 -16.19 13.38
CA ILE A 92 3.87 -15.04 14.29
C ILE A 92 3.08 -13.93 13.61
N PHE A 93 1.80 -13.80 13.96
CA PHE A 93 0.91 -12.81 13.35
C PHE A 93 0.27 -11.90 14.42
N PRO A 94 1.01 -10.91 14.96
CA PRO A 94 0.44 -9.95 15.89
C PRO A 94 -0.55 -9.02 15.14
N ALA A 95 -1.63 -8.64 15.80
CA ALA A 95 -2.68 -7.79 15.22
C ALA A 95 -2.15 -6.43 14.72
N GLN A 96 -1.03 -5.96 15.28
CA GLN A 96 -0.38 -4.70 14.91
C GLN A 96 0.49 -4.80 13.63
N LEU A 97 0.88 -6.00 13.21
CA LEU A 97 1.80 -6.20 12.07
C LEU A 97 1.27 -5.52 10.81
N LYS A 98 -0.02 -5.63 10.52
CA LYS A 98 -0.67 -5.01 9.36
C LYS A 98 -0.59 -3.48 9.36
N PHE A 99 -0.70 -2.85 10.53
CA PHE A 99 -0.58 -1.39 10.66
C PHE A 99 0.86 -0.92 10.50
N ILE A 100 1.80 -1.62 11.16
CA ILE A 100 3.23 -1.30 11.10
C ILE A 100 3.76 -1.48 9.69
N SER A 101 3.49 -2.64 9.06
CA SER A 101 3.98 -2.93 7.71
C SER A 101 3.47 -1.92 6.68
N THR A 102 2.19 -1.55 6.75
CA THR A 102 1.60 -0.58 5.82
C THR A 102 2.02 0.85 6.14
N GLY A 103 2.21 1.18 7.42
CA GLY A 103 2.81 2.45 7.82
C GLY A 103 4.23 2.61 7.27
N CYS A 104 5.06 1.56 7.34
CA CYS A 104 6.37 1.54 6.71
C CYS A 104 6.29 1.75 5.18
N ASP A 105 5.29 1.15 4.50
CA ASP A 105 5.08 1.37 3.06
C ASP A 105 4.87 2.85 2.74
N VAL A 106 4.01 3.53 3.50
CA VAL A 106 3.75 4.97 3.30
C VAL A 106 4.98 5.82 3.59
N VAL A 107 5.72 5.51 4.67
CA VAL A 107 6.95 6.24 5.04
C VAL A 107 8.02 6.08 3.97
N LEU A 108 8.26 4.85 3.49
CA LEU A 108 9.27 4.57 2.46
C LEU A 108 8.87 5.21 1.12
N LEU A 109 7.60 5.14 0.72
CA LEU A 109 7.09 5.83 -0.46
C LEU A 109 7.29 7.34 -0.35
N THR A 110 6.94 7.94 0.80
CA THR A 110 7.13 9.36 1.05
C THR A 110 8.60 9.74 0.96
N THR A 111 9.50 8.90 1.49
CA THR A 111 10.95 9.13 1.43
C THR A 111 11.47 9.08 -0.01
N ILE A 112 11.02 8.10 -0.82
CA ILE A 112 11.37 8.04 -2.25
C ILE A 112 10.89 9.29 -2.97
N LEU A 113 9.65 9.72 -2.74
CA LEU A 113 9.08 10.92 -3.33
C LEU A 113 9.84 12.18 -2.90
N THR A 114 10.36 12.23 -1.66
CA THR A 114 11.17 13.37 -1.19
C THR A 114 12.51 13.46 -1.92
N VAL A 115 13.10 12.32 -2.29
CA VAL A 115 14.35 12.26 -3.07
C VAL A 115 14.09 12.59 -4.55
N ALA A 116 12.95 12.11 -5.08
CA ALA A 116 12.48 12.38 -6.44
C ALA A 116 11.90 13.82 -6.56
N ASP A 117 10.98 14.02 -7.51
CA ASP A 117 10.37 15.34 -7.80
C ASP A 117 9.25 15.74 -6.82
N GLY A 118 9.19 15.09 -5.66
CA GLY A 118 8.21 15.40 -4.63
C GLY A 118 6.77 15.23 -5.13
N PRO A 119 5.90 16.21 -4.87
CA PRO A 119 4.49 16.13 -5.26
C PRO A 119 4.24 16.21 -6.78
N LYS A 120 5.25 16.55 -7.61
CA LYS A 120 5.17 16.50 -9.09
C LYS A 120 5.39 15.11 -9.65
N SER A 121 6.05 14.23 -8.90
CA SER A 121 6.37 12.90 -9.37
C SER A 121 5.11 12.09 -9.66
N PRO A 122 5.02 11.37 -10.79
CA PRO A 122 3.92 10.45 -11.05
C PRO A 122 3.81 9.33 -10.01
N LEU A 123 4.88 9.06 -9.26
CA LEU A 123 4.91 8.07 -8.18
C LEU A 123 3.97 8.43 -7.00
N VAL A 124 3.42 9.64 -6.93
CA VAL A 124 2.38 9.99 -5.92
C VAL A 124 1.14 9.07 -6.02
N VAL A 125 0.86 8.50 -7.20
CA VAL A 125 -0.17 7.47 -7.40
C VAL A 125 0.06 6.26 -6.49
N GLY A 126 1.30 6.01 -6.07
CA GLY A 126 1.64 4.97 -5.10
C GLY A 126 0.84 5.05 -3.81
N TYR A 127 0.45 6.24 -3.33
CA TYR A 127 -0.42 6.36 -2.17
C TYR A 127 -1.80 5.72 -2.38
N LEU A 128 -2.39 5.90 -3.57
CA LEU A 128 -3.67 5.27 -3.93
C LEU A 128 -3.52 3.74 -3.98
N LEU A 129 -2.38 3.24 -4.51
CA LEU A 129 -2.09 1.81 -4.55
C LEU A 129 -1.92 1.22 -3.15
N VAL A 130 -1.24 1.93 -2.22
CA VAL A 130 -1.10 1.47 -0.83
C VAL A 130 -2.47 1.40 -0.14
N ILE A 131 -3.36 2.38 -0.35
CA ILE A 131 -4.73 2.35 0.16
C ILE A 131 -5.49 1.15 -0.45
N ALA A 132 -5.39 0.91 -1.76
CA ALA A 132 -6.04 -0.19 -2.44
C ALA A 132 -5.56 -1.56 -1.93
N VAL A 133 -4.25 -1.74 -1.77
CA VAL A 133 -3.66 -2.97 -1.21
C VAL A 133 -4.09 -3.19 0.23
N SER A 134 -4.25 -2.13 1.03
CA SER A 134 -4.75 -2.25 2.40
C SER A 134 -6.19 -2.80 2.48
N ALA A 135 -7.01 -2.49 1.47
CA ALA A 135 -8.39 -2.98 1.39
C ALA A 135 -8.51 -4.50 1.19
N LEU A 136 -7.49 -5.14 0.57
CA LEU A 136 -7.46 -6.60 0.39
C LEU A 136 -7.42 -7.39 1.70
N ARG A 137 -7.08 -6.73 2.80
CA ARG A 137 -7.10 -7.32 4.14
C ARG A 137 -8.49 -7.28 4.79
N PHE A 138 -9.50 -6.76 4.09
CA PHE A 138 -10.88 -6.61 4.56
C PHE A 138 -10.99 -5.99 5.96
N ASN A 139 -10.05 -5.10 6.31
CA ASN A 139 -9.99 -4.45 7.62
C ASN A 139 -10.28 -2.95 7.48
N LEU A 140 -11.49 -2.54 7.84
CA LEU A 140 -11.95 -1.15 7.71
C LEU A 140 -11.09 -0.15 8.52
N PRO A 141 -10.74 -0.40 9.81
CA PRO A 141 -9.84 0.46 10.56
C PRO A 141 -8.49 0.66 9.87
N LEU A 142 -7.94 -0.39 9.22
CA LEU A 142 -6.69 -0.30 8.49
C LEU A 142 -6.82 0.63 7.28
N VAL A 143 -7.90 0.56 6.51
CA VAL A 143 -8.12 1.44 5.35
C VAL A 143 -8.17 2.91 5.78
N TRP A 144 -8.88 3.23 6.88
CA TRP A 144 -8.91 4.59 7.42
C TRP A 144 -7.55 5.06 7.92
N PHE A 145 -6.83 4.20 8.64
CA PHE A 145 -5.46 4.48 9.08
C PHE A 145 -4.56 4.82 7.89
N VAL A 146 -4.54 3.96 6.87
CA VAL A 146 -3.68 4.14 5.69
C VAL A 146 -4.05 5.38 4.90
N THR A 147 -5.34 5.67 4.75
CA THR A 147 -5.81 6.90 4.10
C THR A 147 -5.29 8.13 4.85
N GLY A 148 -5.41 8.15 6.19
CA GLY A 148 -4.92 9.25 7.02
C GLY A 148 -3.41 9.44 6.93
N VAL A 149 -2.64 8.35 7.03
CA VAL A 149 -1.17 8.40 6.93
C VAL A 149 -0.71 8.79 5.53
N SER A 150 -1.39 8.33 4.45
CA SER A 150 -1.11 8.75 3.08
C SER A 150 -1.38 10.23 2.86
N MET A 151 -2.47 10.76 3.41
CA MET A 151 -2.75 12.21 3.39
C MET A 151 -1.66 12.99 4.13
N ALA A 152 -1.24 12.53 5.31
CA ALA A 152 -0.17 13.16 6.07
C ALA A 152 1.16 13.14 5.31
N GLY A 153 1.50 12.01 4.67
CA GLY A 153 2.68 11.89 3.81
C GLY A 153 2.65 12.86 2.64
N TYR A 154 1.52 12.97 1.96
CA TYR A 154 1.37 13.93 0.86
C TYR A 154 1.44 15.40 1.33
N VAL A 155 0.80 15.74 2.46
CA VAL A 155 0.91 17.08 3.06
C VAL A 155 2.36 17.39 3.46
N PHE A 156 3.09 16.41 3.98
CA PHE A 156 4.53 16.55 4.25
C PHE A 156 5.31 16.89 2.96
N LEU A 157 5.04 16.20 1.84
CA LEU A 157 5.68 16.50 0.55
C LEU A 157 5.36 17.92 0.07
N LEU A 158 4.12 18.38 0.25
CA LEU A 158 3.73 19.77 -0.07
C LEU A 158 4.48 20.78 0.78
N GLY A 159 4.64 20.50 2.07
CA GLY A 159 5.44 21.32 2.98
C GLY A 159 6.90 21.35 2.56
N ASN A 160 7.49 20.20 2.28
CA ASN A 160 8.88 20.08 1.82
C ASN A 160 9.10 20.88 0.51
N ALA A 161 8.19 20.74 -0.47
CA ALA A 161 8.24 21.51 -1.71
C ALA A 161 8.10 23.02 -1.49
N LYS A 162 7.28 23.43 -0.51
CA LYS A 162 7.07 24.85 -0.21
C LYS A 162 8.30 25.51 0.43
N TRP A 163 8.97 24.83 1.35
CA TRP A 163 10.03 25.43 2.18
C TRP A 163 11.45 25.15 1.68
N PHE A 164 11.68 24.01 1.00
CA PHE A 164 13.03 23.57 0.65
C PHE A 164 13.26 23.40 -0.85
N ARG A 165 12.20 23.17 -1.66
CA ARG A 165 12.32 22.83 -3.08
C ARG A 165 11.26 23.51 -3.94
N GLU A 166 11.39 24.82 -4.16
CA GLU A 166 10.41 25.60 -4.95
C GLU A 166 10.13 25.03 -6.35
N ALA A 167 11.16 24.45 -7.01
CA ALA A 167 11.02 23.83 -8.33
C ALA A 167 10.02 22.67 -8.38
N THR A 168 9.76 22.01 -7.24
CA THR A 168 8.83 20.87 -7.13
C THR A 168 7.43 21.28 -6.69
N ARG A 169 7.13 22.57 -6.55
CA ARG A 169 5.79 23.06 -6.19
C ARG A 169 4.77 22.71 -7.26
N VAL A 170 3.61 22.26 -6.81
CA VAL A 170 2.43 22.01 -7.66
C VAL A 170 1.35 23.08 -7.41
N PRO A 171 0.53 23.40 -8.43
CA PRO A 171 -0.58 24.33 -8.29
C PRO A 171 -1.57 23.90 -7.20
N ARG A 172 -2.23 24.86 -6.54
CA ARG A 172 -3.16 24.57 -5.43
C ARG A 172 -4.29 23.61 -5.82
N TYR A 173 -4.81 23.75 -7.03
CA TYR A 173 -5.87 22.87 -7.50
C TYR A 173 -5.44 21.40 -7.58
N HIS A 174 -4.19 21.11 -8.05
CA HIS A 174 -3.63 19.75 -8.02
C HIS A 174 -3.53 19.20 -6.60
N GLN A 175 -3.09 20.05 -5.64
CA GLN A 175 -2.97 19.66 -4.24
C GLN A 175 -4.33 19.22 -3.67
N ILE A 176 -5.37 20.05 -3.90
CA ILE A 176 -6.73 19.79 -3.41
C ILE A 176 -7.32 18.56 -4.10
N MET A 177 -7.18 18.47 -5.43
CA MET A 177 -7.71 17.34 -6.21
C MET A 177 -7.08 16.02 -5.78
N PHE A 178 -5.77 15.99 -5.52
CA PHE A 178 -5.10 14.77 -5.09
C PHE A 178 -5.49 14.37 -3.65
N LEU A 179 -5.58 15.32 -2.72
CA LEU A 179 -6.10 15.06 -1.37
C LEU A 179 -7.55 14.53 -1.41
N LEU A 180 -8.39 15.13 -2.25
CA LEU A 180 -9.75 14.66 -2.46
C LEU A 180 -9.76 13.22 -3.01
N ALA A 181 -8.90 12.91 -3.99
CA ALA A 181 -8.76 11.57 -4.55
C ALA A 181 -8.38 10.54 -3.48
N LEU A 182 -7.45 10.86 -2.56
CA LEU A 182 -7.08 9.98 -1.45
C LEU A 182 -8.29 9.70 -0.53
N VAL A 183 -9.03 10.75 -0.14
CA VAL A 183 -10.22 10.60 0.71
C VAL A 183 -11.28 9.76 0.01
N LEU A 184 -11.61 10.09 -1.24
CA LEU A 184 -12.61 9.35 -2.01
C LEU A 184 -12.23 7.88 -2.19
N THR A 185 -10.95 7.59 -2.45
CA THR A 185 -10.46 6.21 -2.55
C THR A 185 -10.66 5.46 -1.23
N GLY A 186 -10.31 6.08 -0.09
CA GLY A 186 -10.54 5.49 1.23
C GLY A 186 -12.03 5.24 1.52
N VAL A 187 -12.89 6.21 1.19
CA VAL A 187 -14.34 6.08 1.36
C VAL A 187 -14.91 4.99 0.48
N LEU A 188 -14.58 4.96 -0.81
CA LEU A 188 -15.06 3.95 -1.76
C LEU A 188 -14.66 2.54 -1.32
N LEU A 189 -13.39 2.34 -0.98
CA LEU A 189 -12.91 1.04 -0.52
C LEU A 189 -13.53 0.65 0.83
N GLY A 190 -13.72 1.61 1.72
CA GLY A 190 -14.44 1.39 2.97
C GLY A 190 -15.89 0.94 2.75
N GLN A 191 -16.59 1.52 1.78
CA GLN A 191 -17.96 1.12 1.41
C GLN A 191 -17.98 -0.29 0.79
N VAL A 192 -17.02 -0.60 -0.08
CA VAL A 192 -16.89 -1.94 -0.66
C VAL A 192 -16.72 -3.00 0.43
N ILE A 193 -15.82 -2.76 1.39
CA ILE A 193 -15.60 -3.68 2.51
C ILE A 193 -16.86 -3.86 3.35
N ARG A 194 -17.57 -2.77 3.67
CA ARG A 194 -18.83 -2.85 4.42
C ARG A 194 -19.85 -3.70 3.68
N ARG A 195 -20.05 -3.45 2.38
CA ARG A 195 -21.02 -4.18 1.57
C ARG A 195 -20.70 -5.67 1.48
N VAL A 196 -19.43 -6.02 1.27
CA VAL A 196 -19.00 -7.43 1.23
C VAL A 196 -19.26 -8.12 2.57
N ARG A 197 -18.99 -7.45 3.70
CA ARG A 197 -19.27 -8.01 5.04
C ARG A 197 -20.76 -8.24 5.26
N THR A 198 -21.62 -7.28 4.90
CA THR A 198 -23.08 -7.44 5.02
C THR A 198 -23.56 -8.61 4.19
N MET A 199 -23.12 -8.71 2.91
CA MET A 199 -23.50 -9.86 2.06
C MET A 199 -23.06 -11.21 2.63
N ALA A 200 -21.86 -11.27 3.21
CA ALA A 200 -21.36 -12.50 3.84
C ALA A 200 -22.18 -12.89 5.06
N GLN A 201 -22.60 -11.91 5.88
CA GLN A 201 -23.47 -12.13 7.03
C GLN A 201 -24.87 -12.63 6.60
N ASP A 202 -25.51 -11.93 5.65
CA ASP A 202 -26.82 -12.33 5.12
C ASP A 202 -26.80 -13.75 4.53
N TYR A 203 -25.70 -14.13 3.87
CA TYR A 203 -25.54 -15.48 3.32
C TYR A 203 -25.39 -16.55 4.42
N ALA A 204 -24.62 -16.24 5.45
CA ALA A 204 -24.45 -17.15 6.60
C ALA A 204 -25.76 -17.37 7.35
N GLU A 205 -26.57 -16.31 7.55
CA GLU A 205 -27.90 -16.41 8.18
C GLU A 205 -28.86 -17.26 7.35
N ARG A 206 -28.87 -17.10 6.03
CA ARG A 206 -29.71 -17.93 5.13
C ARG A 206 -29.32 -19.41 5.14
N LEU A 207 -28.02 -19.73 5.28
CA LEU A 207 -27.57 -21.11 5.41
C LEU A 207 -27.97 -21.71 6.75
N ALA A 208 -27.90 -20.95 7.83
CA ALA A 208 -28.30 -21.39 9.17
C ALA A 208 -29.82 -21.57 9.30
N ALA A 209 -30.62 -20.86 8.50
CA ALA A 209 -32.09 -20.96 8.48
C ALA A 209 -32.62 -22.11 7.60
N LYS A 210 -31.77 -22.81 6.83
CA LYS A 210 -32.19 -24.02 6.09
C LYS A 210 -32.15 -25.22 7.04
N PRO A 211 -33.30 -25.90 7.23
CA PRO A 211 -33.40 -27.09 8.07
C PRO A 211 -32.58 -28.24 7.51
#